data_fc2873fd62b97d8d97c6c75c25042cfa
#
_entry.id   fc2873fd62b97d8d97c6c75c25042cfa
#
_cell.length_a   1.000
_cell.length_b   1.000
_cell.length_c   1.000
_cell.angle_alpha   90.00
_cell.angle_beta   90.00
_cell.angle_gamma   90.00
#
_symmetry.space_group_name_H-M   'P 1'
#
loop_
_entity.id
_entity.type
_entity.pdbx_description
1 polymer ?
#
loop_
_entity_poly.entity_id
_entity_poly.type
_entity_poly.pdbx_seq_one_letter_code
_entity_poly.pdbx_strand_id
1 'polypeptide(L)'
;AKETRTRGAIRDEKAAALVERIDYDFSLADKDAAMHSGVIARTIVLDRLVEGFLAQHQSAAVVNLACGLDTRCYRVEGYGRWYNLDLPETMAVRAELLPESGKITQLAMSAMDDWSAAVEERDAPALVIIEGLTMYLSERDVQRIFEVIAARFPRVTVLVETMSPAVVRRFR
;
A
#
# COMPACT_ATOMS: atom_id res chain seq x y z
N ALA A 1 -15.29 0.84 13.40
CA ALA A 1 -16.11 0.29 12.31
C ALA A 1 -15.47 -0.96 11.65
N LYS A 2 -14.22 -0.91 11.16
CA LYS A 2 -13.56 -2.07 10.54
C LYS A 2 -13.43 -3.25 11.52
N GLU A 3 -13.00 -3.02 12.74
CA GLU A 3 -12.80 -4.07 13.76
C GLU A 3 -14.10 -4.79 14.13
N THR A 4 -15.20 -4.04 14.29
CA THR A 4 -16.50 -4.61 14.67
C THR A 4 -17.08 -5.48 13.55
N ARG A 5 -16.96 -5.04 12.28
CA ARG A 5 -17.47 -5.78 11.12
C ARG A 5 -16.65 -7.00 10.76
N THR A 6 -15.34 -7.01 11.05
CA THR A 6 -14.42 -8.13 10.75
C THR A 6 -14.31 -9.13 11.89
N ARG A 7 -15.04 -8.95 13.00
CA ARG A 7 -14.90 -9.79 14.21
C ARG A 7 -13.45 -9.89 14.71
N GLY A 8 -12.71 -8.78 14.59
CA GLY A 8 -11.31 -8.72 14.99
C GLY A 8 -10.30 -9.31 14.00
N ALA A 9 -10.70 -9.63 12.76
CA ALA A 9 -9.77 -10.09 11.72
C ALA A 9 -8.78 -9.01 11.25
N ILE A 10 -9.10 -7.73 11.48
CA ILE A 10 -8.17 -6.60 11.31
C ILE A 10 -8.18 -5.77 12.58
N ARG A 11 -7.02 -5.54 13.14
CA ARG A 11 -6.79 -4.56 14.19
C ARG A 11 -5.82 -3.50 13.66
N ASP A 12 -6.29 -2.27 13.53
CA ASP A 12 -5.54 -1.16 12.95
C ASP A 12 -5.70 0.09 13.81
N GLU A 13 -4.92 0.14 14.87
CA GLU A 13 -4.96 1.24 15.85
C GLU A 13 -4.52 2.57 15.23
N LYS A 14 -3.58 2.53 14.28
CA LYS A 14 -3.11 3.73 13.58
C LYS A 14 -4.22 4.32 12.70
N ALA A 15 -4.91 3.50 11.91
CA ALA A 15 -6.04 3.97 11.10
C ALA A 15 -7.19 4.47 11.98
N ALA A 16 -7.45 3.85 13.12
CA ALA A 16 -8.45 4.34 14.08
C ALA A 16 -8.10 5.74 14.60
N ALA A 17 -6.85 5.94 15.02
CA ALA A 17 -6.38 7.24 15.49
C ALA A 17 -6.39 8.32 14.39
N LEU A 18 -6.16 7.96 13.12
CA LEU A 18 -6.27 8.90 12.00
C LEU A 18 -7.69 9.41 11.81
N VAL A 19 -8.70 8.54 11.95
CA VAL A 19 -10.12 8.93 11.82
C VAL A 19 -10.50 10.01 12.83
N GLU A 20 -9.92 9.99 14.02
CA GLU A 20 -10.17 10.99 15.06
C GLU A 20 -9.47 12.34 14.78
N ARG A 21 -8.41 12.33 13.98
CA ARG A 21 -7.58 13.52 13.68
C ARG A 21 -7.98 14.23 12.40
N ILE A 22 -8.63 13.51 11.46
CA ILE A 22 -9.02 14.06 10.17
C ILE A 22 -10.42 14.63 10.27
N ASP A 23 -10.55 15.94 9.99
CA ASP A 23 -11.85 16.63 9.94
C ASP A 23 -12.59 16.24 8.65
N TYR A 24 -13.28 15.11 8.69
CA TYR A 24 -14.07 14.57 7.59
C TYR A 24 -15.25 13.76 8.11
N ASP A 25 -16.39 13.90 7.45
CA ASP A 25 -17.59 13.11 7.78
C ASP A 25 -17.48 11.67 7.26
N PHE A 26 -16.88 10.81 8.06
CA PHE A 26 -16.72 9.39 7.74
C PHE A 26 -18.04 8.60 7.70
N SER A 27 -19.18 9.18 8.12
CA SER A 27 -20.49 8.54 8.00
C SER A 27 -20.91 8.37 6.54
N LEU A 28 -20.38 9.19 5.65
CA LEU A 28 -20.58 9.06 4.20
C LEU A 28 -20.11 7.70 3.67
N ALA A 29 -19.07 7.15 4.28
CA ALA A 29 -18.54 5.85 3.92
C ALA A 29 -19.49 4.69 4.34
N ASP A 30 -20.40 4.89 5.29
CA ASP A 30 -21.37 3.86 5.70
C ASP A 30 -22.50 3.66 4.68
N LYS A 31 -22.66 4.59 3.73
CA LYS A 31 -23.72 4.54 2.70
C LYS A 31 -23.47 3.45 1.65
N ASP A 32 -22.22 3.02 1.45
CA ASP A 32 -21.88 1.95 0.50
C ASP A 32 -21.24 0.75 1.21
N ALA A 33 -22.08 -0.05 1.85
CA ALA A 33 -21.65 -1.23 2.58
C ALA A 33 -20.94 -2.29 1.70
N ALA A 34 -21.27 -2.35 0.40
CA ALA A 34 -20.66 -3.30 -0.53
C ALA A 34 -19.21 -2.89 -0.85
N MET A 35 -18.98 -1.61 -1.15
CA MET A 35 -17.64 -1.07 -1.37
C MET A 35 -16.77 -1.24 -0.12
N HIS A 36 -17.32 -0.91 1.05
CA HIS A 36 -16.64 -1.10 2.34
C HIS A 36 -16.20 -2.54 2.60
N SER A 37 -17.10 -3.49 2.32
CA SER A 37 -16.79 -4.91 2.49
C SER A 37 -15.67 -5.35 1.54
N GLY A 38 -15.68 -4.83 0.31
CA GLY A 38 -14.63 -5.09 -0.68
C GLY A 38 -13.26 -4.56 -0.23
N VAL A 39 -13.20 -3.31 0.23
CA VAL A 39 -11.95 -2.71 0.75
C VAL A 39 -11.42 -3.48 1.97
N ILE A 40 -12.29 -3.89 2.89
CA ILE A 40 -11.89 -4.67 4.06
C ILE A 40 -11.34 -6.04 3.64
N ALA A 41 -12.04 -6.75 2.75
CA ALA A 41 -11.60 -8.05 2.25
C ALA A 41 -10.24 -7.94 1.54
N ARG A 42 -10.05 -6.91 0.71
CA ARG A 42 -8.77 -6.59 0.07
C ARG A 42 -7.66 -6.40 1.10
N THR A 43 -7.90 -5.58 2.12
CA THR A 43 -6.91 -5.34 3.18
C THR A 43 -6.51 -6.65 3.87
N ILE A 44 -7.46 -7.52 4.22
CA ILE A 44 -7.18 -8.81 4.86
C ILE A 44 -6.33 -9.70 3.95
N VAL A 45 -6.67 -9.78 2.66
CA VAL A 45 -5.94 -10.60 1.70
C VAL A 45 -4.52 -10.09 1.52
N LEU A 46 -4.35 -8.78 1.32
CA LEU A 46 -3.02 -8.19 1.14
C LEU A 46 -2.16 -8.33 2.39
N ASP A 47 -2.70 -8.10 3.59
CA ASP A 47 -1.95 -8.29 4.84
C ASP A 47 -1.43 -9.72 4.95
N ARG A 48 -2.28 -10.72 4.69
CA ARG A 48 -1.86 -12.14 4.72
C ARG A 48 -0.79 -12.48 3.68
N LEU A 49 -0.89 -11.91 2.48
CA LEU A 49 0.12 -12.12 1.43
C LEU A 49 1.46 -11.48 1.81
N VAL A 50 1.44 -10.28 2.38
CA VAL A 50 2.63 -9.59 2.87
C VAL A 50 3.27 -10.37 4.02
N GLU A 51 2.49 -10.78 5.02
CA GLU A 51 2.96 -11.60 6.15
C GLU A 51 3.54 -12.94 5.67
N GLY A 52 2.86 -13.60 4.73
CA GLY A 52 3.33 -14.85 4.13
C GLY A 52 4.65 -14.71 3.38
N PHE A 53 4.85 -13.59 2.67
CA PHE A 53 6.11 -13.28 2.02
C PHE A 53 7.23 -13.02 3.05
N LEU A 54 6.96 -12.20 4.06
CA LEU A 54 7.94 -11.83 5.08
C LEU A 54 8.34 -13.01 5.97
N ALA A 55 7.44 -13.96 6.20
CA ALA A 55 7.75 -15.20 6.91
C ALA A 55 8.80 -16.06 6.17
N GLN A 56 8.83 -15.99 4.83
CA GLN A 56 9.79 -16.71 3.99
C GLN A 56 11.05 -15.89 3.69
N HIS A 57 10.97 -14.57 3.78
CA HIS A 57 12.02 -13.62 3.40
C HIS A 57 12.23 -12.59 4.51
N GLN A 58 12.73 -13.04 5.65
CA GLN A 58 13.03 -12.14 6.78
C GLN A 58 14.01 -11.04 6.34
N SER A 59 13.79 -9.84 6.84
CA SER A 59 14.57 -8.64 6.51
C SER A 59 14.48 -8.21 5.03
N ALA A 60 13.47 -8.65 4.29
CA ALA A 60 13.19 -8.17 2.94
C ALA A 60 12.90 -6.66 2.93
N ALA A 61 13.18 -6.01 1.81
CA ALA A 61 12.72 -4.66 1.54
C ALA A 61 11.26 -4.69 1.05
N VAL A 62 10.43 -3.80 1.58
CA VAL A 62 9.04 -3.61 1.12
C VAL A 62 8.91 -2.22 0.53
N VAL A 63 8.38 -2.11 -0.68
CA VAL A 63 8.07 -0.84 -1.34
C VAL A 63 6.57 -0.75 -1.57
N ASN A 64 5.91 0.20 -0.93
CA ASN A 64 4.47 0.45 -1.05
C ASN A 64 4.25 1.65 -1.98
N LEU A 65 3.89 1.40 -3.22
CA LEU A 65 3.69 2.42 -4.25
C LEU A 65 2.29 3.02 -4.18
N ALA A 66 2.18 4.34 -4.27
CA ALA A 66 0.95 5.11 -4.08
C ALA A 66 0.29 4.76 -2.75
N CYS A 67 1.08 4.85 -1.69
CA CYS A 67 0.72 4.35 -0.37
C CYS A 67 -0.39 5.13 0.33
N GLY A 68 -0.67 6.37 -0.07
CA GLY A 68 -1.65 7.22 0.59
C GLY A 68 -1.44 7.26 2.10
N LEU A 69 -2.48 6.98 2.85
CA LEU A 69 -2.45 6.85 4.31
C LEU A 69 -2.50 5.37 4.77
N ASP A 70 -2.03 4.43 3.93
CA ASP A 70 -1.94 3.02 4.35
C ASP A 70 -1.05 2.88 5.59
N THR A 71 -1.56 2.16 6.57
CA THR A 71 -0.97 1.92 7.88
C THR A 71 -0.36 0.53 8.02
N ARG A 72 -0.22 -0.23 6.92
CA ARG A 72 0.25 -1.61 6.94
C ARG A 72 1.63 -1.75 7.57
N CYS A 73 2.55 -0.82 7.32
CA CYS A 73 3.89 -0.81 7.90
C CYS A 73 3.93 -0.78 9.44
N TYR A 74 2.82 -0.40 10.10
CA TYR A 74 2.75 -0.38 11.56
C TYR A 74 2.19 -1.65 12.18
N ARG A 75 1.53 -2.51 11.39
CA ARG A 75 0.88 -3.73 11.89
C ARG A 75 1.50 -5.02 11.37
N VAL A 76 2.36 -4.94 10.35
CA VAL A 76 3.09 -6.07 9.80
C VAL A 76 4.52 -6.05 10.32
N GLU A 77 5.05 -7.21 10.65
CA GLU A 77 6.40 -7.38 11.19
C GLU A 77 7.29 -8.20 10.25
N GLY A 78 8.60 -8.21 10.51
CA GLY A 78 9.56 -9.08 9.81
C GLY A 78 10.26 -8.44 8.60
N TYR A 79 9.89 -7.23 8.19
CA TYR A 79 10.63 -6.52 7.14
C TYR A 79 11.95 -5.92 7.65
N GLY A 80 12.94 -5.79 6.75
CA GLY A 80 14.18 -5.08 7.00
C GLY A 80 14.01 -3.57 6.89
N ARG A 81 13.46 -3.13 5.76
CA ARG A 81 13.11 -1.75 5.45
C ARG A 81 11.74 -1.69 4.80
N TRP A 82 11.02 -0.59 5.05
CA TRP A 82 9.74 -0.28 4.42
C TRP A 82 9.79 1.10 3.80
N TYR A 83 9.49 1.18 2.52
CA TYR A 83 9.44 2.42 1.76
C TYR A 83 7.98 2.73 1.41
N ASN A 84 7.47 3.84 1.94
CA ASN A 84 6.18 4.39 1.55
C ASN A 84 6.40 5.48 0.51
N LEU A 85 5.84 5.29 -0.68
CA LEU A 85 6.02 6.19 -1.80
C LEU A 85 4.67 6.71 -2.30
N ASP A 86 4.56 8.03 -2.43
CA ASP A 86 3.42 8.69 -3.06
C ASP A 86 3.84 10.07 -3.58
N LEU A 87 2.93 10.74 -4.26
CA LEU A 87 3.14 12.12 -4.74
C LEU A 87 3.49 13.07 -3.60
N PRO A 88 4.28 14.12 -3.87
CA PRO A 88 4.75 15.05 -2.83
C PRO A 88 3.63 15.61 -1.94
N GLU A 89 2.48 15.93 -2.52
CA GLU A 89 1.33 16.47 -1.80
C GLU A 89 0.75 15.45 -0.81
N THR A 90 0.62 14.21 -1.24
CA THR A 90 0.15 13.10 -0.39
C THR A 90 1.16 12.82 0.72
N MET A 91 2.45 12.80 0.39
CA MET A 91 3.51 12.55 1.36
C MET A 91 3.65 13.67 2.39
N ALA A 92 3.37 14.92 2.04
CA ALA A 92 3.31 16.04 3.01
C ALA A 92 2.22 15.80 4.07
N VAL A 93 1.02 15.40 3.65
CA VAL A 93 -0.08 15.03 4.56
C VAL A 93 0.27 13.80 5.38
N ARG A 94 0.88 12.79 4.76
CA ARG A 94 1.31 11.57 5.45
C ARG A 94 2.36 11.88 6.53
N ALA A 95 3.33 12.73 6.25
CA ALA A 95 4.39 13.11 7.20
C ALA A 95 3.83 13.79 8.45
N GLU A 96 2.77 14.59 8.30
CA GLU A 96 2.08 15.24 9.42
C GLU A 96 1.26 14.24 10.24
N LEU A 97 0.51 13.37 9.58
CA LEU A 97 -0.42 12.46 10.23
C LEU A 97 0.25 11.17 10.75
N LEU A 98 1.24 10.68 10.04
CA LEU A 98 1.97 9.45 10.26
C LEU A 98 3.48 9.70 10.24
N PRO A 99 4.05 10.35 11.27
CA PRO A 99 5.50 10.55 11.33
C PRO A 99 6.20 9.20 11.41
N GLU A 100 7.06 8.95 10.42
CA GLU A 100 7.75 7.68 10.23
C GLU A 100 9.26 7.86 10.42
N SER A 101 9.91 6.84 10.97
CA SER A 101 11.35 6.83 11.21
C SER A 101 11.87 5.39 11.35
N GLY A 102 13.17 5.26 11.56
CA GLY A 102 13.81 3.96 11.78
C GLY A 102 13.81 3.11 10.51
N LYS A 103 13.03 2.02 10.50
CA LYS A 103 12.93 1.12 9.35
C LYS A 103 11.98 1.58 8.26
N ILE A 104 11.24 2.66 8.49
CA ILE A 104 10.24 3.16 7.55
C ILE A 104 10.74 4.47 6.95
N THR A 105 10.79 4.54 5.62
CA THR A 105 11.24 5.70 4.85
C THR A 105 10.09 6.21 3.98
N GLN A 106 9.91 7.52 3.95
CA GLN A 106 8.94 8.19 3.09
C GLN A 106 9.64 8.71 1.83
N LEU A 107 9.09 8.42 0.66
CA LEU A 107 9.59 8.88 -0.63
C LEU A 107 8.51 9.73 -1.32
N ALA A 108 8.75 11.03 -1.44
CA ALA A 108 7.86 11.98 -2.10
C ALA A 108 8.16 12.02 -3.61
N MET A 109 7.67 11.03 -4.35
CA MET A 109 7.95 10.80 -5.78
C MET A 109 6.75 10.17 -6.46
N SER A 110 6.66 10.32 -7.78
CA SER A 110 5.70 9.54 -8.57
C SER A 110 6.13 8.06 -8.66
N ALA A 111 5.17 7.15 -8.68
CA ALA A 111 5.43 5.73 -8.97
C ALA A 111 6.03 5.50 -10.37
N MET A 112 5.94 6.48 -11.26
CA MET A 112 6.50 6.45 -12.62
C MET A 112 7.90 7.05 -12.72
N ASP A 113 8.39 7.71 -11.65
CA ASP A 113 9.77 8.19 -11.58
C ASP A 113 10.75 7.05 -11.34
N ASP A 114 12.03 7.32 -11.44
CA ASP A 114 13.08 6.37 -11.04
C ASP A 114 13.31 6.41 -9.53
N TRP A 115 12.31 5.96 -8.78
CA TRP A 115 12.36 5.84 -7.32
C TRP A 115 13.29 4.72 -6.85
N SER A 116 13.65 3.84 -7.76
CA SER A 116 14.45 2.65 -7.45
C SER A 116 15.84 2.99 -6.88
N ALA A 117 16.38 4.16 -7.25
CA ALA A 117 17.66 4.64 -6.72
C ALA A 117 17.61 4.97 -5.22
N ALA A 118 16.42 5.31 -4.69
CA ALA A 118 16.21 5.62 -3.28
C ALA A 118 16.07 4.37 -2.39
N VAL A 119 15.92 3.18 -2.98
CA VAL A 119 15.87 1.92 -2.25
C VAL A 119 17.29 1.39 -2.08
N GLU A 120 17.77 1.28 -0.85
CA GLU A 120 19.16 0.92 -0.55
C GLU A 120 19.45 -0.58 -0.71
N GLU A 121 18.47 -1.44 -0.44
CA GLU A 121 18.59 -2.90 -0.43
C GLU A 121 18.66 -3.48 -1.85
N ARG A 122 19.88 -3.65 -2.36
CA ARG A 122 20.08 -4.10 -3.76
C ARG A 122 19.96 -5.60 -3.95
N ASP A 123 20.42 -6.36 -2.97
CA ASP A 123 20.56 -7.82 -3.07
C ASP A 123 19.54 -8.58 -2.21
N ALA A 124 18.80 -7.86 -1.35
CA ALA A 124 17.75 -8.46 -0.54
C ALA A 124 16.53 -8.84 -1.39
N PRO A 125 15.77 -9.86 -1.00
CA PRO A 125 14.44 -10.07 -1.56
C PRO A 125 13.58 -8.82 -1.37
N ALA A 126 12.84 -8.44 -2.40
CA ALA A 126 11.98 -7.26 -2.35
C ALA A 126 10.52 -7.64 -2.57
N LEU A 127 9.63 -6.93 -1.88
CA LEU A 127 8.19 -6.97 -2.08
C LEU A 127 7.72 -5.60 -2.53
N VAL A 128 7.08 -5.51 -3.69
CA VAL A 128 6.44 -4.28 -4.16
C VAL A 128 4.94 -4.43 -4.06
N ILE A 129 4.28 -3.47 -3.42
CA ILE A 129 2.82 -3.43 -3.24
C ILE A 129 2.27 -2.30 -4.11
N ILE A 130 1.27 -2.63 -4.93
CA ILE A 130 0.55 -1.69 -5.81
C ILE A 130 -0.93 -1.87 -5.53
N GLU A 131 -1.46 -1.11 -4.58
CA GLU A 131 -2.87 -1.17 -4.15
C GLU A 131 -3.58 0.13 -4.55
N GLY A 132 -4.75 0.02 -5.18
CA GLY A 132 -5.58 1.17 -5.51
C GLY A 132 -5.01 2.12 -6.56
N LEU A 133 -4.05 1.71 -7.39
CA LEU A 133 -3.34 2.58 -8.33
C LEU A 133 -3.66 2.28 -9.80
N THR A 134 -3.59 1.03 -10.22
CA THR A 134 -3.57 0.66 -11.65
C THR A 134 -4.82 1.09 -12.43
N MET A 135 -5.96 1.24 -11.76
CA MET A 135 -7.22 1.69 -12.37
C MET A 135 -7.20 3.16 -12.83
N TYR A 136 -6.24 3.95 -12.37
CA TYR A 136 -6.08 5.37 -12.72
C TYR A 136 -4.99 5.61 -13.76
N LEU A 137 -4.27 4.57 -14.18
CA LEU A 137 -3.12 4.66 -15.05
C LEU A 137 -3.43 4.15 -16.45
N SER A 138 -2.71 4.67 -17.45
CA SER A 138 -2.66 4.08 -18.77
C SER A 138 -1.85 2.78 -18.77
N GLU A 139 -2.04 1.92 -19.77
CA GLU A 139 -1.25 0.71 -19.95
C GLU A 139 0.26 1.02 -20.01
N ARG A 140 0.64 2.11 -20.66
CA ARG A 140 2.02 2.58 -20.77
C ARG A 140 2.60 2.95 -19.41
N ASP A 141 1.81 3.62 -18.55
CA ASP A 141 2.26 4.01 -17.21
C ASP A 141 2.45 2.77 -16.33
N VAL A 142 1.53 1.81 -16.40
CA VAL A 142 1.67 0.52 -15.70
C VAL A 142 2.92 -0.20 -16.18
N GLN A 143 3.15 -0.27 -17.49
CA GLN A 143 4.35 -0.87 -18.06
C GLN A 143 5.62 -0.19 -17.53
N ARG A 144 5.64 1.14 -17.49
CA ARG A 144 6.78 1.91 -16.94
C ARG A 144 7.09 1.55 -15.49
N ILE A 145 6.09 1.41 -14.64
CA ILE A 145 6.28 0.98 -13.24
C ILE A 145 6.96 -0.39 -13.18
N PHE A 146 6.48 -1.36 -13.98
CA PHE A 146 7.08 -2.69 -14.02
C PHE A 146 8.51 -2.69 -14.59
N GLU A 147 8.83 -1.81 -15.54
CA GLU A 147 10.19 -1.63 -16.06
C GLU A 147 11.14 -1.15 -14.95
N VAL A 148 10.74 -0.18 -14.14
CA VAL A 148 11.52 0.32 -12.99
C VAL A 148 11.75 -0.82 -11.98
N ILE A 149 10.70 -1.58 -11.65
CA ILE A 149 10.79 -2.71 -10.73
C ILE A 149 11.77 -3.77 -11.26
N ALA A 150 11.61 -4.18 -12.52
CA ALA A 150 12.42 -5.24 -13.12
C ALA A 150 13.90 -4.84 -13.28
N ALA A 151 14.16 -3.58 -13.60
CA ALA A 151 15.53 -3.07 -13.73
C ALA A 151 16.28 -3.03 -12.39
N ARG A 152 15.55 -2.87 -11.28
CA ARG A 152 16.15 -2.65 -9.96
C ARG A 152 16.32 -3.90 -9.13
N PHE A 153 15.30 -4.77 -9.13
CA PHE A 153 15.25 -5.88 -8.19
C PHE A 153 15.43 -7.23 -8.89
N PRO A 154 16.57 -7.91 -8.68
CA PRO A 154 16.78 -9.24 -9.28
C PRO A 154 15.89 -10.33 -8.68
N ARG A 155 15.38 -10.12 -7.46
CA ARG A 155 14.48 -11.02 -6.74
C ARG A 155 13.34 -10.20 -6.15
N VAL A 156 12.24 -10.12 -6.88
CA VAL A 156 11.08 -9.32 -6.49
C VAL A 156 9.78 -10.13 -6.58
N THR A 157 8.93 -9.93 -5.60
CA THR A 157 7.51 -10.29 -5.67
C THR A 157 6.70 -9.02 -5.76
N VAL A 158 5.70 -9.00 -6.65
CA VAL A 158 4.80 -7.84 -6.81
C VAL A 158 3.39 -8.28 -6.43
N LEU A 159 2.80 -7.59 -5.47
CA LEU A 159 1.38 -7.69 -5.16
C LEU A 159 0.67 -6.52 -5.83
N VAL A 160 -0.13 -6.80 -6.82
CA VAL A 160 -0.83 -5.76 -7.59
C VAL A 160 -2.33 -5.99 -7.55
N GLU A 161 -3.07 -4.93 -7.23
CA GLU A 161 -4.52 -4.93 -7.37
C GLU A 161 -4.92 -4.54 -8.78
N THR A 162 -5.82 -5.34 -9.36
CA THR A 162 -6.41 -5.06 -10.66
C THR A 162 -7.93 -5.17 -10.60
N MET A 163 -8.63 -4.40 -11.44
CA MET A 163 -10.08 -4.54 -11.58
C MET A 163 -10.44 -5.68 -12.53
N SER A 164 -11.39 -6.52 -12.12
CA SER A 164 -11.89 -7.55 -13.03
C SER A 164 -12.68 -6.92 -14.20
N PRO A 165 -12.69 -7.54 -15.39
CA PRO A 165 -13.49 -7.05 -16.52
C PRO A 165 -15.00 -6.95 -16.23
N ALA A 166 -15.51 -7.75 -15.30
CA ALA A 166 -16.90 -7.70 -14.88
C ALA A 166 -17.21 -6.41 -14.10
N VAL A 167 -16.30 -5.98 -13.21
CA VAL A 167 -16.41 -4.71 -12.49
C VAL A 167 -16.34 -3.54 -13.46
N VAL A 168 -15.34 -3.52 -14.35
CA VAL A 168 -15.16 -2.45 -15.33
C VAL A 168 -16.41 -2.28 -16.23
N ARG A 169 -17.04 -3.38 -16.65
CA ARG A 169 -18.27 -3.34 -17.47
C ARG A 169 -19.47 -2.78 -16.73
N ARG A 170 -19.53 -2.88 -15.40
CA ARG A 170 -20.66 -2.36 -14.60
C ARG A 170 -20.62 -0.84 -14.44
N PHE A 171 -19.45 -0.23 -14.56
CA PHE A 171 -19.24 1.22 -14.38
C PHE A 171 -19.02 1.97 -15.72
N ARG A 172 -19.18 1.31 -16.85
CA ARG A 172 -19.33 1.92 -18.20
C ARG A 172 -20.79 2.10 -18.54
#